data_2a2116ffa28c40902dababde77609388
#
_entry.id   2a2116ffa28c40902dababde77609388
#
_cell.length_a   1.000
_cell.length_b   1.000
_cell.length_c   1.000
_cell.angle_alpha   90.00
_cell.angle_beta   90.00
_cell.angle_gamma   90.00
#
_symmetry.space_group_name_H-M   'P 1'
#
loop_
_entity.id
_entity.type
_entity.pdbx_description
1 polymer ?
#
loop_
_entity_poly.entity_id
_entity_poly.type
_entity_poly.pdbx_seq_one_letter_code
_entity_poly.pdbx_strand_id
1 'polypeptide(L)'
;MEIYLEHYSSSHEIIYVLYVGNKRHKTDLSISRCLGLDINEYRKRLISIGIPYATDGIGEIYLKQTLTDEQFIDIFKNEFVEELTLLKLSN
;
A
#
# COMPACT_ATOMS: atom_id res chain seq x y z
N MET A 1 -13.36 13.23 -0.12
CA MET A 1 -13.05 11.90 -0.68
C MET A 1 -12.46 11.03 0.40
N GLU A 2 -12.93 9.81 0.49
CA GLU A 2 -12.46 8.87 1.50
C GLU A 2 -11.28 8.05 0.98
N ILE A 3 -10.25 7.93 1.80
CA ILE A 3 -9.06 7.12 1.52
C ILE A 3 -8.88 6.17 2.68
N TYR A 4 -8.84 4.87 2.41
CA TYR A 4 -8.53 3.90 3.44
C TYR A 4 -7.79 2.71 2.88
N LEU A 5 -7.09 2.03 3.76
CA LEU A 5 -6.33 0.85 3.46
C LEU A 5 -7.05 -0.35 4.06
N GLU A 6 -7.31 -1.34 3.24
CA GLU A 6 -7.90 -2.59 3.66
C GLU A 6 -6.91 -3.71 3.48
N HIS A 7 -6.98 -4.66 4.36
CA HIS A 7 -5.99 -5.67 4.51
C HIS A 7 -6.66 -7.03 4.63
N TYR A 8 -6.19 -7.97 3.84
CA TYR A 8 -6.72 -9.32 3.81
C TYR A 8 -5.65 -10.31 4.23
N SER A 9 -5.97 -11.20 5.16
CA SER A 9 -5.06 -12.28 5.51
C SER A 9 -5.56 -13.60 4.94
N SER A 10 -4.66 -14.33 4.30
CA SER A 10 -4.86 -15.73 3.96
C SER A 10 -3.92 -16.56 4.83
N SER A 11 -3.89 -17.89 4.67
CA SER A 11 -3.17 -18.81 5.56
C SER A 11 -1.69 -18.47 5.77
N HIS A 12 -1.04 -17.77 4.84
CA HIS A 12 0.39 -17.46 4.91
C HIS A 12 0.75 -16.05 4.46
N GLU A 13 -0.20 -15.30 3.94
CA GLU A 13 0.07 -14.02 3.27
C GLU A 13 -0.95 -12.98 3.63
N ILE A 14 -0.49 -11.75 3.63
CA ILE A 14 -1.36 -10.60 3.79
C ILE A 14 -1.34 -9.82 2.49
N ILE A 15 -2.51 -9.54 1.97
CA ILE A 15 -2.70 -8.73 0.77
C ILE A 15 -3.37 -7.44 1.20
N TYR A 16 -2.90 -6.31 0.74
CA TYR A 16 -3.58 -5.07 1.04
C TYR A 16 -4.07 -4.37 -0.21
N VAL A 17 -5.10 -3.54 -0.03
CA VAL A 17 -5.73 -2.76 -1.09
C VAL A 17 -5.88 -1.33 -0.60
N LEU A 18 -5.45 -0.39 -1.42
CA LEU A 18 -5.67 1.03 -1.15
C LEU A 18 -6.95 1.47 -1.88
N TYR A 19 -7.90 1.98 -1.12
CA TYR A 19 -9.13 2.53 -1.66
C TYR A 19 -9.04 4.05 -1.70
N VAL A 20 -9.36 4.61 -2.86
CA VAL A 20 -9.41 6.06 -3.06
C VAL A 20 -10.79 6.37 -3.65
N GLY A 21 -11.70 6.83 -2.82
CA GLY A 21 -13.09 6.97 -3.21
C GLY A 21 -13.67 5.63 -3.64
N ASN A 22 -14.14 5.54 -4.87
CA ASN A 22 -14.74 4.31 -5.43
C ASN A 22 -13.70 3.38 -6.08
N LYS A 23 -12.45 3.78 -6.15
CA LYS A 23 -11.43 3.01 -6.86
C LYS A 23 -10.62 2.15 -5.91
N ARG A 24 -10.37 0.92 -6.34
CA ARG A 24 -9.52 -0.04 -5.64
C ARG A 24 -8.18 -0.11 -6.33
N HIS A 25 -7.10 0.08 -5.58
CA HIS A 25 -5.73 -0.05 -6.07
C HIS A 25 -5.08 -1.23 -5.36
N LYS A 26 -4.88 -2.33 -6.05
CA LYS A 26 -4.34 -3.57 -5.45
C LYS A 26 -2.98 -3.99 -5.99
N THR A 27 -2.46 -3.32 -7.01
CA THR A 27 -1.12 -3.61 -7.52
C THR A 27 -0.15 -2.53 -7.07
N ASP A 28 1.12 -2.87 -6.96
CA ASP A 28 2.13 -1.89 -6.58
C ASP A 28 2.25 -0.77 -7.62
N LEU A 29 2.07 -1.08 -8.91
CA LEU A 29 2.06 -0.06 -9.95
C LEU A 29 0.88 0.90 -9.79
N SER A 30 -0.31 0.37 -9.55
CA SER A 30 -1.51 1.18 -9.37
C SER A 30 -1.42 2.06 -8.13
N ILE A 31 -0.94 1.49 -7.01
CA ILE A 31 -0.78 2.23 -5.76
C ILE A 31 0.28 3.31 -5.89
N SER A 32 1.42 3.00 -6.49
CA SER A 32 2.49 3.99 -6.67
C SER A 32 2.03 5.16 -7.52
N ARG A 33 1.33 4.90 -8.62
CA ARG A 33 0.76 5.95 -9.46
C ARG A 33 -0.24 6.81 -8.71
N CYS A 34 -1.10 6.17 -7.93
CA CYS A 34 -2.09 6.85 -7.11
C CYS A 34 -1.43 7.79 -6.10
N LEU A 35 -0.32 7.37 -5.51
CA LEU A 35 0.44 8.16 -4.55
C LEU A 35 1.35 9.20 -5.21
N GLY A 36 1.42 9.23 -6.54
CA GLY A 36 2.30 10.16 -7.25
C GLY A 36 3.77 9.78 -7.18
N LEU A 37 4.06 8.51 -6.98
CA LEU A 37 5.43 8.00 -6.86
C LEU A 37 5.81 7.15 -8.07
N ASP A 38 7.08 7.23 -8.44
CA ASP A 38 7.68 6.24 -9.31
C ASP A 38 7.64 4.88 -8.61
N ILE A 39 7.44 3.81 -9.38
CA ILE A 39 7.29 2.46 -8.82
C ILE A 39 8.56 2.02 -8.08
N ASN A 40 9.73 2.40 -8.56
CA ASN A 40 10.99 2.05 -7.90
C ASN A 40 11.13 2.75 -6.56
N GLU A 41 10.73 4.01 -6.47
CA GLU A 41 10.72 4.76 -5.22
C GLU A 41 9.71 4.17 -4.24
N TYR A 42 8.53 3.81 -4.71
CA TYR A 42 7.51 3.17 -3.90
C TYR A 42 8.03 1.85 -3.31
N ARG A 43 8.59 0.98 -4.15
CA ARG A 43 9.15 -0.31 -3.73
C ARG A 43 10.29 -0.15 -2.74
N LYS A 44 11.17 0.81 -2.98
CA LYS A 44 12.28 1.10 -2.08
C LYS A 44 11.78 1.49 -0.69
N ARG A 45 10.75 2.32 -0.63
CA ARG A 45 10.17 2.76 0.64
C ARG A 45 9.44 1.61 1.35
N LEU A 46 8.77 0.73 0.63
CA LEU A 46 8.19 -0.48 1.22
C LEU A 46 9.26 -1.36 1.86
N ILE A 47 10.35 -1.59 1.17
CA ILE A 47 11.45 -2.38 1.71
C ILE A 47 12.01 -1.74 2.98
N SER A 48 12.13 -0.42 3.02
CA SER A 48 12.65 0.28 4.18
C SER A 48 11.81 0.11 5.44
N ILE A 49 10.53 -0.17 5.28
CA ILE A 49 9.61 -0.44 6.41
C ILE A 49 9.33 -1.93 6.59
N GLY A 50 10.07 -2.79 5.89
CA GLY A 50 9.96 -4.23 6.05
C GLY A 50 8.79 -4.87 5.32
N ILE A 51 8.17 -4.18 4.35
CA ILE A 51 7.06 -4.70 3.57
C ILE A 51 7.58 -5.18 2.22
N PRO A 52 7.55 -6.50 1.94
CA PRO A 52 7.94 -6.99 0.63
C PRO A 52 6.92 -6.62 -0.42
N TYR A 53 7.36 -6.48 -1.66
CA TYR A 53 6.47 -6.23 -2.79
C TYR A 53 6.47 -7.43 -3.73
N ALA A 54 5.40 -7.56 -4.52
CA ALA A 54 5.27 -8.63 -5.50
C ALA A 54 6.18 -8.37 -6.70
N THR A 55 6.79 -9.44 -7.21
CA THR A 55 7.70 -9.37 -8.36
C THR A 55 7.16 -10.10 -9.58
N ASP A 56 5.95 -10.64 -9.50
CA ASP A 56 5.36 -11.48 -10.52
C ASP A 56 4.62 -10.72 -11.63
N GLY A 57 4.67 -9.41 -11.61
CA GLY A 57 4.02 -8.56 -12.61
C GLY A 57 2.57 -8.20 -12.29
N ILE A 58 1.94 -8.87 -11.34
CA ILE A 58 0.62 -8.49 -10.86
C ILE A 58 0.73 -7.26 -9.97
N GLY A 59 1.84 -7.11 -9.28
CA GLY A 59 2.12 -5.95 -8.45
C GLY A 59 1.42 -5.95 -7.11
N GLU A 60 0.69 -6.97 -6.77
CA GLU A 60 0.07 -7.08 -5.46
C GLU A 60 1.14 -7.31 -4.41
N ILE A 61 0.92 -6.76 -3.23
CA ILE A 61 1.89 -6.87 -2.14
C ILE A 61 1.42 -7.92 -1.16
N TYR A 62 2.31 -8.88 -0.92
CA TYR A 62 2.06 -9.99 -0.01
C TYR A 62 3.00 -9.91 1.16
N LEU A 63 2.45 -9.92 2.36
CA LEU A 63 3.23 -9.97 3.58
C LEU A 63 3.15 -11.35 4.19
N LYS A 64 4.29 -11.89 4.56
CA LYS A 64 4.32 -13.03 5.47
C LYS A 64 4.07 -12.51 6.88
N GLN A 65 3.18 -13.19 7.56
CA GLN A 65 2.58 -12.65 8.75
C GLN A 65 3.43 -12.55 9.98
N THR A 66 3.66 -11.34 10.44
CA THR A 66 4.03 -11.07 11.81
C THR A 66 3.33 -9.81 12.33
N LEU A 67 2.60 -9.13 11.47
CA LEU A 67 1.93 -7.87 11.83
C LEU A 67 0.42 -8.08 11.95
N THR A 68 -0.19 -7.40 12.91
CA THR A 68 -1.65 -7.27 12.93
C THR A 68 -2.09 -6.32 11.82
N ASP A 69 -3.38 -6.35 11.47
CA ASP A 69 -3.95 -5.46 10.47
C ASP A 69 -3.70 -3.98 10.85
N GLU A 70 -3.89 -3.65 12.12
CA GLU A 70 -3.68 -2.28 12.61
C GLU A 70 -2.22 -1.87 12.51
N GLN A 71 -1.30 -2.74 12.89
CA GLN A 71 0.14 -2.46 12.79
C GLN A 71 0.56 -2.21 11.35
N PHE A 72 0.09 -3.04 10.43
CA PHE A 72 0.39 -2.87 9.00
C PHE A 72 -0.13 -1.54 8.48
N ILE A 73 -1.40 -1.23 8.77
CA ILE A 73 -2.03 0.00 8.32
C ILE A 73 -1.29 1.22 8.87
N ASP A 74 -0.93 1.21 10.14
CA ASP A 74 -0.22 2.31 10.77
C ASP A 74 1.16 2.54 10.16
N ILE A 75 1.92 1.47 9.95
CA ILE A 75 3.25 1.55 9.34
C ILE A 75 3.15 2.12 7.92
N PHE A 76 2.21 1.63 7.12
CA PHE A 76 2.01 2.11 5.77
C PHE A 76 1.61 3.58 5.74
N LYS A 77 0.64 3.97 6.56
CA LYS A 77 0.17 5.36 6.62
C LYS A 77 1.25 6.31 7.10
N ASN A 78 2.07 5.90 8.03
CA ASN A 78 3.17 6.74 8.50
C ASN A 78 4.23 6.93 7.41
N GLU A 79 4.58 5.89 6.68
CA GLU A 79 5.57 6.00 5.60
C GLU A 79 5.08 6.92 4.49
N PHE A 80 3.82 6.81 4.09
CA PHE A 80 3.26 7.54 2.95
C PHE A 80 2.36 8.70 3.38
N VAL A 81 2.58 9.27 4.56
CA VAL A 81 1.71 10.32 5.11
C VAL A 81 1.66 11.55 4.22
N GLU A 82 2.77 11.96 3.63
CA GLU A 82 2.80 13.15 2.75
C GLU A 82 2.02 12.88 1.47
N GLU A 83 2.24 11.73 0.84
CA GLU A 83 1.58 11.35 -0.38
C GLU A 83 0.07 11.20 -0.19
N LEU A 84 -0.33 10.56 0.91
CA LEU A 84 -1.75 10.40 1.24
C LEU A 84 -2.42 11.74 1.53
N THR A 85 -1.71 12.65 2.20
CA THR A 85 -2.22 14.00 2.47
C THR A 85 -2.43 14.78 1.18
N LEU A 86 -1.44 14.77 0.29
CA LEU A 86 -1.55 15.43 -1.01
C LEU A 86 -2.68 14.84 -1.87
N LEU A 87 -2.87 13.54 -1.82
CA LEU A 87 -3.95 12.88 -2.51
C LEU A 87 -5.31 13.36 -2.04
N LYS A 88 -5.49 13.52 -0.74
CA LYS A 88 -6.73 14.08 -0.18
C LYS A 88 -6.98 15.51 -0.62
N LEU A 89 -5.92 16.31 -0.69
CA LEU A 89 -6.03 17.72 -1.08
C LEU A 89 -6.32 17.91 -2.56
N SER A 90 -5.88 16.98 -3.41
CA SER A 90 -6.06 17.09 -4.86
C SER A 90 -7.42 16.57 -5.35
N ASN A 91 -8.20 16.03 -4.48
CA ASN A 91 -9.53 15.49 -4.77
C ASN A 91 -10.56 16.18 -3.85
#